data_bea23a9b8a758fa3751c87fc8d3a39d1
#
_entry.id   bea23a9b8a758fa3751c87fc8d3a39d1
#
_cell.length_a   1.000
_cell.length_b   1.000
_cell.length_c   1.000
_cell.angle_alpha   90.00
_cell.angle_beta   90.00
_cell.angle_gamma   90.00
#
_symmetry.space_group_name_H-M   'P 1'
#
loop_
_entity.id
_entity.type
_entity.pdbx_description
1 polymer ?
#
loop_
_entity_poly.entity_id
_entity_poly.type
_entity_poly.pdbx_seq_one_letter_code
_entity_poly.pdbx_strand_id
1 'polypeptide(L)'
;MPNLISNRPASRGRVGILIALLCLGATAIAHAEGRDVVEFGNDIVVHAGEEAHDTVCFLCSIEVDGTVHGDMVAFLGNIHVRGHAERDAVVFLGSITLGENASIDRDVVVFAGSLHNAPGSSIGNDRVVFPVFLLFLPLLIFAGIIVLIVWAIRALVYRNQPVYPMPPPRF
;
A
#
# COMPACT_ATOMS: atom_id res chain seq x y z
N MET A 1 -41.75 -30.81 39.71
CA MET A 1 -40.86 -31.11 38.58
C MET A 1 -40.37 -29.76 38.01
N PRO A 2 -39.18 -29.29 38.34
CA PRO A 2 -38.62 -28.08 37.76
C PRO A 2 -37.68 -28.37 36.63
N ASN A 3 -37.92 -27.74 35.48
CA ASN A 3 -37.09 -27.76 34.27
C ASN A 3 -35.76 -27.04 34.52
N LEU A 4 -34.67 -27.77 34.47
CA LEU A 4 -33.31 -27.26 34.39
C LEU A 4 -33.03 -26.71 32.98
N ILE A 5 -33.11 -25.41 32.81
CA ILE A 5 -32.61 -24.70 31.62
C ILE A 5 -31.10 -24.63 31.76
N SER A 6 -30.40 -25.49 31.01
CA SER A 6 -28.97 -25.45 30.85
C SER A 6 -28.56 -24.20 30.04
N ASN A 7 -28.09 -23.21 30.72
CA ASN A 7 -27.52 -22.00 30.12
C ASN A 7 -26.08 -22.30 29.72
N ARG A 8 -25.84 -22.60 28.43
CA ARG A 8 -24.50 -22.76 27.88
C ARG A 8 -23.90 -21.40 27.59
N PRO A 9 -22.83 -20.98 28.24
CA PRO A 9 -22.07 -19.81 27.80
C PRO A 9 -21.19 -20.24 26.61
N ALA A 10 -21.75 -20.18 25.41
CA ALA A 10 -21.05 -20.54 24.19
C ALA A 10 -20.50 -19.29 23.50
N SER A 11 -19.26 -19.40 23.09
CA SER A 11 -18.57 -18.69 22.00
C SER A 11 -17.76 -17.42 22.27
N ARG A 12 -17.95 -16.68 23.36
CA ARG A 12 -17.11 -15.49 23.58
C ARG A 12 -15.63 -15.79 23.86
N GLY A 13 -15.32 -16.96 24.44
CA GLY A 13 -13.93 -17.39 24.68
C GLY A 13 -13.17 -17.79 23.41
N ARG A 14 -13.88 -18.38 22.43
CA ARG A 14 -13.25 -18.89 21.19
C ARG A 14 -12.81 -17.74 20.25
N VAL A 15 -13.59 -16.66 20.21
CA VAL A 15 -13.25 -15.47 19.41
C VAL A 15 -12.06 -14.74 20.04
N GLY A 16 -12.01 -14.62 21.38
CA GLY A 16 -10.86 -14.03 22.08
C GLY A 16 -9.57 -14.79 21.88
N ILE A 17 -9.63 -16.14 21.88
CA ILE A 17 -8.45 -17.00 21.62
C ILE A 17 -7.98 -16.88 20.17
N LEU A 18 -8.90 -16.79 19.19
CA LEU A 18 -8.55 -16.57 17.79
C LEU A 18 -7.88 -15.21 17.54
N ILE A 19 -8.38 -14.15 18.18
CA ILE A 19 -7.77 -12.82 18.08
C ILE A 19 -6.39 -12.81 18.76
N ALA A 20 -6.26 -13.44 19.93
CA ALA A 20 -4.97 -13.56 20.62
C ALA A 20 -3.94 -14.38 19.81
N LEU A 21 -4.37 -15.46 19.15
CA LEU A 21 -3.52 -16.27 18.25
C LEU A 21 -3.13 -15.48 16.98
N LEU A 22 -4.04 -14.67 16.44
CA LEU A 22 -3.75 -13.79 15.31
C LEU A 22 -2.74 -12.70 15.69
N CYS A 23 -2.87 -12.12 16.88
CA CYS A 23 -1.92 -11.13 17.40
C CYS A 23 -0.56 -11.75 17.77
N LEU A 24 -0.52 -12.98 18.28
CA LEU A 24 0.73 -13.69 18.56
C LEU A 24 1.43 -14.13 17.26
N GLY A 25 0.69 -14.45 16.21
CA GLY A 25 1.25 -14.80 14.90
C GLY A 25 1.93 -13.64 14.19
N ALA A 26 1.56 -12.41 14.53
CA ALA A 26 2.16 -11.20 13.94
C ALA A 26 3.54 -10.84 14.55
N THR A 27 3.95 -11.46 15.65
CA THR A 27 5.25 -11.18 16.30
C THR A 27 6.38 -12.13 15.91
N ALA A 28 6.14 -13.07 15.00
CA ALA A 28 7.14 -14.05 14.55
C ALA A 28 7.87 -13.65 13.26
N ILE A 29 7.98 -12.34 12.99
CA ILE A 29 8.81 -11.86 11.89
C ILE A 29 9.94 -11.06 12.51
N ALA A 30 11.06 -11.69 12.75
CA ALA A 30 12.39 -11.08 12.70
C ALA A 30 13.41 -12.01 13.31
N HIS A 31 14.18 -12.68 12.48
CA HIS A 31 15.60 -12.92 12.72
C HIS A 31 16.18 -13.30 11.35
N ALA A 32 16.41 -12.28 10.53
CA ALA A 32 17.34 -12.37 9.42
C ALA A 32 18.63 -11.71 9.91
N GLU A 33 19.74 -12.40 9.81
CA GLU A 33 21.07 -11.87 10.04
C GLU A 33 21.40 -10.86 8.93
N GLY A 34 21.13 -9.62 9.24
CA GLY A 34 21.33 -8.45 8.41
C GLY A 34 20.64 -7.29 9.11
N ARG A 35 21.18 -6.10 9.03
CA ARG A 35 20.58 -4.93 9.66
C ARG A 35 19.38 -4.47 8.78
N ASP A 36 18.22 -5.12 8.99
CA ASP A 36 16.97 -4.62 8.41
C ASP A 36 16.59 -3.33 9.13
N VAL A 37 16.34 -2.29 8.36
CA VAL A 37 16.01 -0.96 8.88
C VAL A 37 14.58 -0.62 8.46
N VAL A 38 13.70 -0.45 9.45
CA VAL A 38 12.33 0.02 9.21
C VAL A 38 12.12 1.29 10.00
N GLU A 39 11.90 2.41 9.30
CA GLU A 39 11.72 3.72 9.90
C GLU A 39 10.38 4.35 9.51
N PHE A 40 9.85 5.15 10.43
CA PHE A 40 8.63 5.91 10.22
C PHE A 40 8.87 7.39 10.55
N GLY A 41 8.86 8.22 9.53
CA GLY A 41 9.05 9.67 9.68
C GLY A 41 10.50 10.13 9.88
N ASN A 42 11.47 9.20 9.95
CA ASN A 42 12.89 9.53 10.02
C ASN A 42 13.60 9.01 8.78
N ASP A 43 14.47 9.82 8.20
CA ASP A 43 15.22 9.42 7.01
C ASP A 43 16.25 8.34 7.35
N ILE A 44 16.39 7.38 6.45
CA ILE A 44 17.38 6.30 6.51
C ILE A 44 18.59 6.75 5.70
N VAL A 45 19.76 6.77 6.32
CA VAL A 45 21.02 7.11 5.65
C VAL A 45 22.00 5.96 5.80
N VAL A 46 22.40 5.37 4.67
CA VAL A 46 23.44 4.34 4.59
C VAL A 46 24.71 5.01 4.09
N HIS A 47 25.65 5.26 5.00
CA HIS A 47 26.88 5.98 4.69
C HIS A 47 27.85 5.16 3.82
N ALA A 48 28.76 5.85 3.14
CA ALA A 48 29.78 5.22 2.32
C ALA A 48 30.61 4.22 3.16
N GLY A 49 30.67 2.96 2.69
CA GLY A 49 31.33 1.85 3.40
C GLY A 49 30.45 1.18 4.45
N GLU A 50 29.21 1.61 4.63
CA GLU A 50 28.21 0.93 5.45
C GLU A 50 27.40 -0.04 4.59
N GLU A 51 26.98 -1.15 5.19
CA GLU A 51 26.14 -2.16 4.57
C GLU A 51 24.81 -2.25 5.30
N ALA A 52 23.72 -2.25 4.54
CA ALA A 52 22.37 -2.49 5.02
C ALA A 52 21.72 -3.65 4.28
N HIS A 53 20.72 -4.28 4.88
CA HIS A 53 19.88 -5.26 4.21
C HIS A 53 18.58 -4.61 3.74
N ASP A 54 17.44 -5.14 4.16
CA ASP A 54 16.16 -4.59 3.76
C ASP A 54 15.92 -3.23 4.42
N THR A 55 15.55 -2.24 3.62
CA THR A 55 15.27 -0.89 4.10
C THR A 55 13.85 -0.49 3.73
N VAL A 56 13.03 -0.25 4.75
CA VAL A 56 11.63 0.16 4.57
C VAL A 56 11.38 1.49 5.26
N CYS A 57 10.86 2.44 4.52
CA CYS A 57 10.66 3.79 4.96
C CYS A 57 9.22 4.26 4.71
N PHE A 58 8.56 4.78 5.77
CA PHE A 58 7.23 5.36 5.67
C PHE A 58 7.28 6.84 6.00
N LEU A 59 6.84 7.72 5.09
CA LEU A 59 6.87 9.19 5.23
C LEU A 59 8.30 9.73 5.47
N CYS A 60 9.28 9.11 4.84
CA CYS A 60 10.69 9.45 4.99
C CYS A 60 11.45 9.14 3.70
N SER A 61 12.71 9.53 3.63
CA SER A 61 13.58 9.26 2.48
C SER A 61 14.67 8.26 2.83
N ILE A 62 15.11 7.50 1.82
CA ILE A 62 16.25 6.59 1.91
C ILE A 62 17.39 7.19 1.11
N GLU A 63 18.54 7.40 1.76
CA GLU A 63 19.75 7.91 1.14
C GLU A 63 20.84 6.84 1.23
N VAL A 64 21.35 6.38 0.09
CA VAL A 64 22.31 5.27 0.02
C VAL A 64 23.59 5.75 -0.63
N ASP A 65 24.63 5.91 0.19
CA ASP A 65 26.00 6.17 -0.23
C ASP A 65 26.86 4.91 -0.16
N GLY A 66 26.43 3.92 0.62
CA GLY A 66 27.08 2.61 0.81
C GLY A 66 26.48 1.52 -0.07
N THR A 67 26.32 0.33 0.50
CA THR A 67 25.76 -0.85 -0.19
C THR A 67 24.50 -1.34 0.52
N VAL A 68 23.45 -1.60 -0.25
CA VAL A 68 22.23 -2.24 0.23
C VAL A 68 22.10 -3.60 -0.44
N HIS A 69 22.17 -4.66 0.37
CA HIS A 69 22.06 -6.05 -0.10
C HIS A 69 20.62 -6.54 -0.23
N GLY A 70 19.67 -5.86 0.43
CA GLY A 70 18.25 -6.17 0.47
C GLY A 70 17.39 -5.28 -0.42
N ASP A 71 16.08 -5.40 -0.26
CA ASP A 71 15.10 -4.60 -0.97
C ASP A 71 14.95 -3.22 -0.32
N MET A 72 14.76 -2.19 -1.13
CA MET A 72 14.50 -0.84 -0.68
C MET A 72 13.07 -0.46 -1.00
N VAL A 73 12.28 -0.11 0.02
CA VAL A 73 10.88 0.27 -0.14
C VAL A 73 10.60 1.60 0.54
N ALA A 74 10.12 2.59 -0.20
CA ALA A 74 9.69 3.85 0.38
C ALA A 74 8.21 4.15 0.06
N PHE A 75 7.47 4.52 1.11
CA PHE A 75 6.08 4.99 1.00
C PHE A 75 6.00 6.47 1.34
N LEU A 76 5.49 7.28 0.43
CA LEU A 76 5.39 8.74 0.59
C LEU A 76 6.76 9.38 0.90
N GLY A 77 7.78 8.96 0.17
CA GLY A 77 9.16 9.42 0.35
C GLY A 77 9.99 9.24 -0.91
N ASN A 78 11.28 9.50 -0.82
CA ASN A 78 12.17 9.41 -1.96
C ASN A 78 13.32 8.44 -1.66
N ILE A 79 13.86 7.82 -2.71
CA ILE A 79 15.08 7.02 -2.64
C ILE A 79 16.16 7.73 -3.44
N HIS A 80 17.28 8.04 -2.78
CA HIS A 80 18.47 8.62 -3.40
C HIS A 80 19.61 7.61 -3.32
N VAL A 81 20.00 7.02 -4.45
CA VAL A 81 21.12 6.06 -4.51
C VAL A 81 22.31 6.74 -5.14
N ARG A 82 23.39 6.87 -4.38
CA ARG A 82 24.72 7.28 -4.87
C ARG A 82 25.74 6.12 -4.78
N GLY A 83 25.41 5.06 -4.05
CA GLY A 83 26.19 3.85 -3.90
C GLY A 83 25.64 2.70 -4.77
N HIS A 84 25.56 1.52 -4.15
CA HIS A 84 25.18 0.28 -4.82
C HIS A 84 24.01 -0.40 -4.12
N ALA A 85 23.04 -0.87 -4.91
CA ALA A 85 21.92 -1.68 -4.43
C ALA A 85 21.85 -2.98 -5.24
N GLU A 86 21.87 -4.12 -4.53
CA GLU A 86 21.90 -5.44 -5.17
C GLU A 86 20.51 -5.96 -5.54
N ARG A 87 19.46 -5.39 -4.93
CA ARG A 87 18.09 -5.85 -5.12
C ARG A 87 17.14 -4.75 -5.61
N ASP A 88 15.86 -4.97 -5.41
CA ASP A 88 14.80 -4.16 -5.97
C ASP A 88 14.63 -2.84 -5.20
N ALA A 89 14.31 -1.78 -5.94
CA ALA A 89 13.97 -0.49 -5.37
C ALA A 89 12.53 -0.13 -5.74
N VAL A 90 11.66 0.01 -4.74
CA VAL A 90 10.24 0.27 -4.91
C VAL A 90 9.83 1.56 -4.21
N VAL A 91 9.20 2.47 -4.92
CA VAL A 91 8.67 3.72 -4.34
C VAL A 91 7.19 3.85 -4.65
N PHE A 92 6.43 4.16 -3.61
CA PHE A 92 5.02 4.54 -3.71
C PHE A 92 4.86 6.03 -3.37
N LEU A 93 4.34 6.82 -4.31
CA LEU A 93 4.09 8.26 -4.15
C LEU A 93 5.38 9.02 -3.77
N GLY A 94 6.38 8.95 -4.65
CA GLY A 94 7.66 9.60 -4.47
C GLY A 94 8.53 9.52 -5.70
N SER A 95 9.85 9.67 -5.54
CA SER A 95 10.79 9.59 -6.64
C SER A 95 12.02 8.74 -6.29
N ILE A 96 12.60 8.11 -7.32
CA ILE A 96 13.91 7.48 -7.22
C ILE A 96 14.89 8.35 -8.00
N THR A 97 15.99 8.70 -7.37
CA THR A 97 17.09 9.46 -8.00
C THR A 97 18.37 8.66 -7.88
N LEU A 98 18.94 8.29 -9.02
CA LEU A 98 20.26 7.67 -9.09
C LEU A 98 21.31 8.76 -9.34
N GLY A 99 22.30 8.80 -8.46
CA GLY A 99 23.48 9.66 -8.59
C GLY A 99 24.46 9.17 -9.69
N GLU A 100 25.55 9.89 -9.85
CA GLU A 100 26.61 9.51 -10.79
C GLU A 100 27.24 8.18 -10.35
N ASN A 101 27.37 7.25 -11.32
CA ASN A 101 27.91 5.91 -11.12
C ASN A 101 27.13 5.03 -10.09
N ALA A 102 25.97 5.44 -9.66
CA ALA A 102 25.11 4.60 -8.83
C ALA A 102 24.60 3.39 -9.61
N SER A 103 24.43 2.27 -8.93
CA SER A 103 23.91 1.06 -9.56
C SER A 103 22.82 0.39 -8.74
N ILE A 104 21.81 -0.11 -9.43
CA ILE A 104 20.80 -1.02 -8.89
C ILE A 104 20.83 -2.26 -9.77
N ASP A 105 21.11 -3.43 -9.20
CA ASP A 105 21.33 -4.64 -9.98
C ASP A 105 20.04 -5.32 -10.45
N ARG A 106 18.91 -4.97 -9.84
CA ARG A 106 17.61 -5.55 -10.18
C ARG A 106 16.60 -4.50 -10.66
N ASP A 107 15.35 -4.68 -10.27
CA ASP A 107 14.23 -3.92 -10.79
C ASP A 107 14.00 -2.61 -10.03
N VAL A 108 13.59 -1.61 -10.78
CA VAL A 108 13.18 -0.32 -10.22
C VAL A 108 11.72 -0.09 -10.52
N VAL A 109 10.89 0.00 -9.46
CA VAL A 109 9.45 0.18 -9.58
C VAL A 109 9.02 1.48 -8.91
N VAL A 110 8.41 2.37 -9.67
CA VAL A 110 7.92 3.65 -9.18
C VAL A 110 6.42 3.73 -9.41
N PHE A 111 5.65 3.76 -8.32
CA PHE A 111 4.21 3.99 -8.36
C PHE A 111 3.88 5.44 -8.07
N ALA A 112 3.25 6.11 -9.04
CA ALA A 112 2.81 7.50 -8.91
C ALA A 112 3.95 8.47 -8.55
N GLY A 113 5.04 8.39 -9.30
CA GLY A 113 6.22 9.21 -9.08
C GLY A 113 7.09 9.35 -10.31
N SER A 114 8.36 9.66 -10.08
CA SER A 114 9.33 9.87 -11.15
C SER A 114 10.65 9.15 -10.86
N LEU A 115 11.33 8.74 -11.94
CA LEU A 115 12.66 8.16 -11.91
C LEU A 115 13.62 9.12 -12.60
N HIS A 116 14.69 9.50 -11.91
CA HIS A 116 15.75 10.36 -12.42
C HIS A 116 17.08 9.62 -12.37
N ASN A 117 17.72 9.52 -13.51
CA ASN A 117 19.02 8.86 -13.65
C ASN A 117 20.09 9.89 -13.99
N ALA A 118 21.14 9.99 -13.18
CA ALA A 118 22.33 10.74 -13.55
C ALA A 118 23.18 10.00 -14.60
N PRO A 119 24.05 10.72 -15.31
CA PRO A 119 25.01 10.10 -16.24
C PRO A 119 25.86 9.04 -15.54
N GLY A 120 26.06 7.89 -16.19
CA GLY A 120 26.85 6.78 -15.65
C GLY A 120 26.11 5.87 -14.66
N SER A 121 24.87 6.19 -14.26
CA SER A 121 24.07 5.28 -13.45
C SER A 121 23.58 4.08 -14.26
N SER A 122 23.48 2.92 -13.60
CA SER A 122 23.01 1.68 -14.22
C SER A 122 21.85 1.05 -13.46
N ILE A 123 20.92 0.46 -14.20
CA ILE A 123 19.85 -0.38 -13.68
C ILE A 123 19.98 -1.71 -14.40
N GLY A 124 20.14 -2.80 -13.66
CA GLY A 124 20.48 -4.12 -14.20
C GLY A 124 19.33 -4.75 -14.97
N ASN A 125 18.12 -4.59 -14.50
CA ASN A 125 16.93 -5.22 -15.08
C ASN A 125 15.90 -4.20 -15.59
N ASP A 126 14.65 -4.44 -15.26
CA ASP A 126 13.52 -3.64 -15.74
C ASP A 126 13.29 -2.38 -14.89
N ARG A 127 12.85 -1.33 -15.58
CA ARG A 127 12.32 -0.16 -14.93
C ARG A 127 10.84 -0.03 -15.22
N VAL A 128 10.04 0.03 -14.20
CA VAL A 128 8.59 0.15 -14.32
C VAL A 128 8.12 1.42 -13.60
N VAL A 129 7.59 2.36 -14.35
CA VAL A 129 7.02 3.60 -13.79
C VAL A 129 5.53 3.60 -14.06
N PHE A 130 4.74 3.46 -12.99
CA PHE A 130 3.29 3.53 -13.08
C PHE A 130 2.84 4.97 -12.87
N PRO A 131 2.15 5.58 -13.86
CA PRO A 131 1.63 6.91 -13.69
C PRO A 131 0.51 6.95 -12.65
N VAL A 132 0.41 8.08 -11.94
CA VAL A 132 -0.53 8.27 -10.83
C VAL A 132 -2.00 8.01 -11.20
N PHE A 133 -2.38 8.25 -12.45
CA PHE A 133 -3.78 8.04 -12.88
C PHE A 133 -4.19 6.56 -12.83
N LEU A 134 -3.26 5.61 -12.97
CA LEU A 134 -3.55 4.18 -12.86
C LEU A 134 -4.02 3.81 -11.44
N LEU A 135 -3.56 4.53 -10.43
CA LEU A 135 -4.01 4.36 -9.05
C LEU A 135 -5.46 4.76 -8.86
N PHE A 136 -5.92 5.79 -9.61
CA PHE A 136 -7.30 6.27 -9.55
C PHE A 136 -8.25 5.45 -10.42
N LEU A 137 -7.76 4.64 -11.36
CA LEU A 137 -8.57 3.86 -12.27
C LEU A 137 -9.56 2.90 -11.54
N PRO A 138 -9.12 2.06 -10.58
CA PRO A 138 -10.06 1.21 -9.84
C PRO A 138 -11.06 2.03 -9.01
N LEU A 139 -10.63 3.18 -8.46
CA LEU A 139 -11.52 4.06 -7.72
C LEU A 139 -12.60 4.67 -8.62
N LEU A 140 -12.24 5.10 -9.82
CA LEU A 140 -13.18 5.64 -10.81
C LEU A 140 -14.17 4.58 -11.29
N ILE A 141 -13.69 3.35 -11.52
CA ILE A 141 -14.56 2.22 -11.89
C ILE A 141 -15.56 1.95 -10.77
N PHE A 142 -15.10 1.91 -9.52
CA PHE A 142 -15.95 1.67 -8.36
C PHE A 142 -16.99 2.79 -8.16
N ALA A 143 -16.58 4.04 -8.28
CA ALA A 143 -17.49 5.20 -8.25
C ALA A 143 -18.52 5.14 -9.38
N GLY A 144 -18.11 4.78 -10.60
CA GLY A 144 -18.99 4.58 -11.75
C GLY A 144 -20.05 3.51 -11.50
N ILE A 145 -19.65 2.38 -10.91
CA ILE A 145 -20.59 1.30 -10.55
C ILE A 145 -21.61 1.79 -9.51
N ILE A 146 -21.18 2.54 -8.49
CA ILE A 146 -22.09 3.10 -7.48
C ILE A 146 -23.11 4.05 -8.14
N VAL A 147 -22.64 4.96 -8.99
CA VAL A 147 -23.53 5.90 -9.72
C VAL A 147 -24.53 5.13 -10.56
N LEU A 148 -24.11 4.08 -11.26
CA LEU A 148 -24.96 3.27 -12.09
C LEU A 148 -26.04 2.53 -11.27
N ILE A 149 -25.65 1.98 -10.10
CA ILE A 149 -26.59 1.33 -9.16
C ILE A 149 -27.62 2.35 -8.66
N VAL A 150 -27.19 3.53 -8.20
CA VAL A 150 -28.08 4.59 -7.73
C VAL A 150 -29.03 5.05 -8.83
N TRP A 151 -28.53 5.20 -10.06
CA TRP A 151 -29.35 5.54 -11.22
C TRP A 151 -30.40 4.46 -11.53
N ALA A 152 -30.01 3.18 -11.52
CA ALA A 152 -30.91 2.06 -11.74
C ALA A 152 -32.02 1.98 -10.67
N ILE A 153 -31.65 2.16 -9.40
CA ILE A 153 -32.61 2.20 -8.29
C ILE A 153 -33.59 3.36 -8.47
N ARG A 154 -33.08 4.57 -8.79
CA ARG A 154 -33.95 5.72 -9.09
C ARG A 154 -34.89 5.45 -10.25
N ALA A 155 -34.38 4.91 -11.35
CA ALA A 155 -35.22 4.59 -12.54
C ALA A 155 -36.35 3.60 -12.20
N LEU A 156 -36.08 2.59 -11.36
CA LEU A 156 -37.08 1.64 -10.88
C LEU A 156 -38.11 2.28 -9.94
N VAL A 157 -37.68 3.14 -9.03
CA VAL A 157 -38.57 3.81 -8.06
C VAL A 157 -39.44 4.83 -8.74
N TYR A 158 -38.91 5.66 -9.66
CA TYR A 158 -39.70 6.64 -10.39
C TYR A 158 -40.71 6.00 -11.38
N ARG A 159 -40.40 4.81 -11.89
CA ARG A 159 -41.30 4.08 -12.79
C ARG A 159 -42.54 3.52 -12.08
N ASN A 160 -42.50 3.36 -10.76
CA ASN A 160 -43.58 2.78 -9.97
C ASN A 160 -44.37 3.83 -9.15
N GLN A 161 -44.30 5.12 -9.47
CA GLN A 161 -45.13 6.11 -8.79
C GLN A 161 -46.60 5.95 -9.28
N PRO A 162 -47.56 5.65 -8.38
CA PRO A 162 -48.98 5.62 -8.76
C PRO A 162 -49.41 7.04 -9.11
N VAL A 163 -50.03 7.16 -10.30
CA VAL A 163 -50.68 8.41 -10.70
C VAL A 163 -51.90 8.59 -9.78
N TYR A 164 -51.82 9.52 -8.84
CA TYR A 164 -52.98 9.90 -8.02
C TYR A 164 -53.96 10.65 -8.91
N PRO A 165 -55.23 10.17 -9.09
CA PRO A 165 -56.24 10.91 -9.83
C PRO A 165 -56.53 12.22 -9.11
N MET A 166 -56.55 13.32 -9.83
CA MET A 166 -56.95 14.61 -9.27
C MET A 166 -58.39 14.53 -8.78
N PRO A 167 -58.68 15.06 -7.58
CA PRO A 167 -60.07 15.14 -7.09
C PRO A 167 -60.93 15.99 -8.06
N PRO A 168 -62.19 15.63 -8.30
CA PRO A 168 -63.07 16.37 -9.18
C PRO A 168 -63.31 17.81 -8.65
N PRO A 169 -63.44 18.80 -9.57
CA PRO A 169 -63.73 20.16 -9.18
C PRO A 169 -65.04 20.24 -8.41
N ARG A 170 -65.04 20.87 -7.25
CA ARG A 170 -66.28 21.17 -6.49
C ARG A 170 -66.91 22.40 -7.12
N PHE A 171 -68.09 22.22 -7.71
CA PHE A 171 -69.01 23.29 -8.08
C PHE A 171 -69.84 23.71 -6.89
#